data_421e7c88a0e799e02fab5712dbbaba0d
#
_entry.id   421e7c88a0e799e02fab5712dbbaba0d
#
_cell.length_a   1.000
_cell.length_b   1.000
_cell.length_c   1.000
_cell.angle_alpha   90.00
_cell.angle_beta   90.00
_cell.angle_gamma   90.00
#
_symmetry.space_group_name_H-M   'P 1'
#
loop_
_entity.id
_entity.type
_entity.pdbx_description
1 polymer ?
#
loop_
_entity_poly.entity_id
_entity_poly.type
_entity_poly.pdbx_seq_one_letter_code
_entity_poly.pdbx_strand_id
1 'polypeptide(L)'
;MVFLDFEVFKEDWLVVLVNPDKQTEDVIVNDAEALTKYYEENKDEIFCGYNINYYDQFIFKAILCGFSPKKVNDWIIVKGKSGWQYSSMFYRIPLLIYDTMLSSYSLKQLEGFLGNEIKETDVPFDIDRKLTEKELEETIKYCKSDVYNTMEVFMQTTDDFKSKMTLINQFKLPLKHIGKTKAQLASEILGCEYTQFDDEFDFIIEDYIELKKYKHLYDWFVNMKTSDKNVNPSEFYSNNLECIIAGVEHKIGWGGIHGAKKKYHFRTGKGRLCFHVDVTSYYPSYLIARKRITRSARYPERYKWSYEYQKELKKQGKKAERLPYKLFLNALSGAMKDKHNKAYDPCMNNTMVVNCQLSAIMLIEMLEVIPGFELVQSNTDGLIVTIPDTDEAFKMLDDICYEWESICSTDEAWVGLEFEEIEYIYQKDVNNYLFKLADSDKIVRIGQLKYLSELDNNLPIITKAMVDCLTKGIPVKETINNCNDLKQFQMICKITSKYKCLVHGDVQLSERCVRVFASKLAGDKGLYKLHNNKTKPDKFPSTPLSCFIVNENVNGMSVPDKLDREFYINMAKERVKDFGI
;
A
#
# COMPACT_ATOMS: atom_id res chain seq x y z
N MET A 1 2.19 -24.49 9.36
CA MET A 1 2.28 -23.05 9.77
C MET A 1 1.47 -22.85 11.04
N VAL A 2 1.98 -22.08 12.03
CA VAL A 2 1.30 -21.81 13.31
C VAL A 2 0.90 -20.34 13.37
N PHE A 3 -0.39 -20.06 13.52
CA PHE A 3 -0.89 -18.70 13.79
C PHE A 3 -0.95 -18.49 15.29
N LEU A 4 -0.60 -17.28 15.74
CA LEU A 4 -0.55 -16.97 17.16
C LEU A 4 -0.86 -15.51 17.48
N ASP A 5 -1.27 -15.30 18.73
CA ASP A 5 -1.41 -14.00 19.37
C ASP A 5 -1.16 -14.12 20.88
N PHE A 6 -0.59 -13.09 21.50
CA PHE A 6 -0.27 -13.05 22.92
C PHE A 6 -1.06 -11.96 23.64
N GLU A 7 -1.59 -12.31 24.83
CA GLU A 7 -2.14 -11.34 25.76
C GLU A 7 -1.28 -11.27 27.04
N VAL A 8 -0.89 -10.07 27.45
CA VAL A 8 0.05 -9.86 28.55
C VAL A 8 -0.49 -8.86 29.56
N PHE A 9 -0.75 -9.34 30.79
CA PHE A 9 -1.15 -8.58 31.94
C PHE A 9 0.00 -8.44 32.95
N LYS A 10 -0.26 -7.81 34.11
CA LYS A 10 0.76 -7.63 35.15
C LYS A 10 1.23 -8.96 35.73
N GLU A 11 0.30 -9.87 36.05
CA GLU A 11 0.56 -11.13 36.68
C GLU A 11 0.27 -12.36 35.82
N ASP A 12 -0.41 -12.17 34.69
CA ASP A 12 -0.81 -13.22 33.76
C ASP A 12 -0.35 -12.95 32.35
N TRP A 13 -0.14 -14.03 31.62
CA TRP A 13 0.00 -14.02 30.17
C TRP A 13 -0.66 -15.27 29.59
N LEU A 14 -1.12 -15.16 28.38
CA LEU A 14 -1.58 -16.30 27.61
C LEU A 14 -1.19 -16.16 26.14
N VAL A 15 -1.15 -17.29 25.46
CA VAL A 15 -1.00 -17.38 24.01
C VAL A 15 -1.99 -18.38 23.46
N VAL A 16 -2.56 -18.04 22.32
CA VAL A 16 -3.32 -18.97 21.48
C VAL A 16 -2.48 -19.33 20.27
N LEU A 17 -2.38 -20.62 19.98
CA LEU A 17 -1.57 -21.19 18.90
C LEU A 17 -2.45 -22.09 18.05
N VAL A 18 -2.64 -21.75 16.77
CA VAL A 18 -3.50 -22.52 15.85
C VAL A 18 -2.65 -23.01 14.69
N ASN A 19 -2.62 -24.33 14.49
CA ASN A 19 -1.99 -24.94 13.32
C ASN A 19 -3.07 -25.59 12.43
N PRO A 20 -3.52 -24.92 11.35
CA PRO A 20 -4.55 -25.44 10.48
C PRO A 20 -4.17 -26.74 9.77
N ASP A 21 -2.86 -26.91 9.46
CA ASP A 21 -2.36 -28.10 8.75
C ASP A 21 -2.42 -29.34 9.62
N LYS A 22 -2.20 -29.17 10.95
CA LYS A 22 -2.28 -30.23 11.95
C LYS A 22 -3.67 -30.32 12.61
N GLN A 23 -4.55 -29.35 12.32
CA GLN A 23 -5.86 -29.20 12.97
C GLN A 23 -5.78 -29.12 14.51
N THR A 24 -4.77 -28.41 15.02
CA THR A 24 -4.58 -28.19 16.46
C THR A 24 -4.85 -26.74 16.84
N GLU A 25 -5.42 -26.57 18.04
CA GLU A 25 -5.61 -25.30 18.72
C GLU A 25 -5.14 -25.47 20.17
N ASP A 26 -4.05 -24.81 20.53
CA ASP A 26 -3.46 -24.87 21.84
C ASP A 26 -3.58 -23.52 22.56
N VAL A 27 -3.98 -23.56 23.82
CA VAL A 27 -4.04 -22.36 24.69
C VAL A 27 -3.08 -22.60 25.86
N ILE A 28 -2.08 -21.76 25.99
CA ILE A 28 -1.10 -21.86 27.07
C ILE A 28 -1.22 -20.61 27.95
N VAL A 29 -1.42 -20.83 29.26
CA VAL A 29 -1.60 -19.77 30.26
C VAL A 29 -0.53 -19.91 31.32
N ASN A 30 0.33 -18.92 31.50
CA ASN A 30 1.35 -18.85 32.55
C ASN A 30 2.28 -20.07 32.65
N ASP A 31 2.35 -20.91 31.65
CA ASP A 31 3.13 -22.14 31.61
C ASP A 31 4.29 -22.03 30.62
N ALA A 32 5.43 -21.56 31.09
CA ALA A 32 6.64 -21.41 30.29
C ALA A 32 7.23 -22.75 29.82
N GLU A 33 7.02 -23.83 30.57
CA GLU A 33 7.51 -25.18 30.21
C GLU A 33 6.69 -25.74 29.07
N ALA A 34 5.36 -25.60 29.11
CA ALA A 34 4.48 -25.99 28.02
C ALA A 34 4.79 -25.19 26.72
N LEU A 35 5.03 -23.88 26.81
CA LEU A 35 5.42 -23.07 25.68
C LEU A 35 6.77 -23.46 25.10
N THR A 36 7.74 -23.77 25.96
CA THR A 36 9.07 -24.25 25.54
C THR A 36 8.97 -25.60 24.82
N LYS A 37 8.18 -26.51 25.34
CA LYS A 37 7.92 -27.80 24.70
C LYS A 37 7.26 -27.60 23.33
N TYR A 38 6.22 -26.77 23.26
CA TYR A 38 5.54 -26.45 22.00
C TYR A 38 6.51 -25.89 20.96
N TYR A 39 7.40 -24.97 21.38
CA TYR A 39 8.42 -24.40 20.52
C TYR A 39 9.38 -25.48 19.97
N GLU A 40 9.91 -26.36 20.82
CA GLU A 40 10.83 -27.41 20.38
C GLU A 40 10.18 -28.40 19.40
N GLU A 41 8.90 -28.71 19.57
CA GLU A 41 8.12 -29.58 18.67
C GLU A 41 7.77 -28.91 17.33
N ASN A 42 7.75 -27.56 17.25
CA ASN A 42 7.32 -26.78 16.10
C ASN A 42 8.37 -25.77 15.62
N LYS A 43 9.63 -25.86 16.01
CA LYS A 43 10.68 -24.86 15.68
C LYS A 43 10.99 -24.69 14.19
N ASP A 44 10.63 -25.67 13.37
CA ASP A 44 10.79 -25.64 11.92
C ASP A 44 9.54 -25.09 11.21
N GLU A 45 8.47 -24.83 11.94
CA GLU A 45 7.25 -24.21 11.41
C GLU A 45 7.42 -22.69 11.29
N ILE A 46 6.68 -22.10 10.35
CA ILE A 46 6.55 -20.64 10.26
C ILE A 46 5.48 -20.19 11.23
N PHE A 47 5.86 -19.32 12.17
CA PHE A 47 4.94 -18.65 13.08
C PHE A 47 4.40 -17.38 12.45
N CYS A 48 3.09 -17.27 12.37
CA CYS A 48 2.38 -16.20 11.69
C CYS A 48 1.54 -15.41 12.69
N GLY A 49 1.63 -14.09 12.66
CA GLY A 49 0.86 -13.20 13.52
C GLY A 49 0.60 -11.87 12.86
N TYR A 50 -0.23 -11.04 13.49
CA TYR A 50 -0.44 -9.65 13.09
C TYR A 50 0.45 -8.73 13.93
N ASN A 51 1.40 -8.04 13.30
CA ASN A 51 2.43 -7.25 14.00
C ASN A 51 3.46 -8.11 14.78
N ILE A 52 3.57 -9.39 14.50
CA ILE A 52 4.48 -10.32 15.15
C ILE A 52 5.95 -9.87 15.07
N ASN A 53 6.34 -9.16 14.00
CA ASN A 53 7.69 -8.60 13.83
C ASN A 53 8.08 -7.61 14.92
N TYR A 54 7.10 -6.93 15.53
CA TYR A 54 7.37 -5.83 16.47
C TYR A 54 6.91 -6.13 17.88
N TYR A 55 6.11 -7.19 18.10
CA TYR A 55 5.56 -7.50 19.42
C TYR A 55 5.64 -8.98 19.79
N ASP A 56 4.80 -9.86 19.25
CA ASP A 56 4.60 -11.22 19.74
C ASP A 56 5.87 -12.07 19.76
N GLN A 57 6.73 -11.94 18.75
CA GLN A 57 8.03 -12.66 18.76
C GLN A 57 8.88 -12.35 19.98
N PHE A 58 8.78 -11.12 20.52
CA PHE A 58 9.58 -10.73 21.68
C PHE A 58 8.99 -11.21 22.98
N ILE A 59 7.66 -11.28 23.08
CA ILE A 59 6.98 -11.91 24.21
C ILE A 59 7.31 -13.42 24.23
N PHE A 60 7.18 -14.07 23.08
CA PHE A 60 7.56 -15.48 22.91
C PHE A 60 8.99 -15.74 23.36
N LYS A 61 9.96 -15.00 22.80
CA LYS A 61 11.38 -15.12 23.14
C LYS A 61 11.68 -14.77 24.58
N ALA A 62 10.96 -13.82 25.17
CA ALA A 62 11.11 -13.45 26.58
C ALA A 62 10.80 -14.63 27.49
N ILE A 63 9.69 -15.32 27.24
CA ILE A 63 9.27 -16.49 28.03
C ILE A 63 10.31 -17.62 27.90
N LEU A 64 10.73 -17.93 26.66
CA LEU A 64 11.77 -18.94 26.41
C LEU A 64 13.13 -18.61 27.07
N CYS A 65 13.44 -17.32 27.24
CA CYS A 65 14.66 -16.87 27.91
C CYS A 65 14.51 -16.72 29.44
N GLY A 66 13.34 -17.01 30.02
CA GLY A 66 13.05 -16.82 31.45
C GLY A 66 12.89 -15.36 31.88
N PHE A 67 12.61 -14.45 30.93
CA PHE A 67 12.29 -13.05 31.24
C PHE A 67 10.80 -12.88 31.50
N SER A 68 10.44 -11.86 32.30
CA SER A 68 9.05 -11.49 32.54
C SER A 68 8.42 -10.94 31.25
N PRO A 69 7.34 -11.55 30.70
CA PRO A 69 6.62 -11.04 29.55
C PRO A 69 6.15 -9.60 29.75
N LYS A 70 5.65 -9.26 30.95
CA LYS A 70 5.18 -7.91 31.29
C LYS A 70 6.28 -6.86 31.19
N LYS A 71 7.51 -7.18 31.63
CA LYS A 71 8.62 -6.22 31.52
C LYS A 71 8.99 -5.94 30.05
N VAL A 72 8.91 -6.96 29.20
CA VAL A 72 9.17 -6.81 27.75
C VAL A 72 8.02 -6.07 27.07
N ASN A 73 6.77 -6.38 27.43
CA ASN A 73 5.60 -5.62 26.98
C ASN A 73 5.76 -4.12 27.31
N ASP A 74 6.08 -3.79 28.57
CA ASP A 74 6.22 -2.38 28.99
C ASP A 74 7.41 -1.69 28.31
N TRP A 75 8.46 -2.44 27.98
CA TRP A 75 9.57 -1.93 27.18
C TRP A 75 9.15 -1.54 25.77
N ILE A 76 8.32 -2.35 25.14
CA ILE A 76 7.85 -2.12 23.76
C ILE A 76 6.72 -1.10 23.74
N ILE A 77 5.66 -1.34 24.51
CA ILE A 77 4.41 -0.56 24.43
C ILE A 77 4.49 0.76 25.20
N VAL A 78 4.98 0.73 26.44
CA VAL A 78 4.99 1.92 27.31
C VAL A 78 6.19 2.81 27.01
N LYS A 79 7.40 2.21 26.82
CA LYS A 79 8.62 2.99 26.54
C LYS A 79 8.89 3.22 25.06
N GLY A 80 8.11 2.61 24.15
CA GLY A 80 8.24 2.76 22.71
C GLY A 80 9.58 2.29 22.14
N LYS A 81 10.24 1.31 22.79
CA LYS A 81 11.55 0.80 22.39
C LYS A 81 11.44 -0.48 21.58
N SER A 82 12.37 -0.69 20.65
CA SER A 82 12.44 -1.96 19.91
C SER A 82 12.71 -3.14 20.86
N GLY A 83 11.98 -4.24 20.66
CA GLY A 83 12.18 -5.48 21.42
C GLY A 83 13.61 -6.03 21.32
N TRP A 84 14.28 -5.84 20.17
CA TRP A 84 15.69 -6.23 20.00
C TRP A 84 16.66 -5.52 20.94
N GLN A 85 16.32 -4.33 21.41
CA GLN A 85 17.14 -3.59 22.38
C GLN A 85 16.99 -4.06 23.82
N TYR A 86 16.03 -4.97 24.08
CA TYR A 86 15.81 -5.49 25.44
C TYR A 86 16.89 -6.46 25.87
N SER A 87 17.21 -7.45 25.04
CA SER A 87 18.24 -8.46 25.35
C SER A 87 18.86 -9.05 24.09
N SER A 88 20.20 -9.22 24.13
CA SER A 88 20.94 -9.95 23.09
C SER A 88 20.61 -11.45 23.04
N MET A 89 20.02 -12.01 24.10
CA MET A 89 19.59 -13.42 24.13
C MET A 89 18.51 -13.70 23.08
N PHE A 90 17.71 -12.71 22.69
CA PHE A 90 16.67 -12.88 21.67
C PHE A 90 17.23 -13.30 20.30
N TYR A 91 18.47 -12.93 19.98
CA TYR A 91 19.14 -13.38 18.75
C TYR A 91 19.48 -14.88 18.78
N ARG A 92 19.50 -15.51 19.95
CA ARG A 92 19.83 -16.94 20.10
C ARG A 92 18.61 -17.85 19.95
N ILE A 93 17.41 -17.29 19.94
CA ILE A 93 16.17 -18.04 19.74
C ILE A 93 15.75 -17.87 18.26
N PRO A 94 16.02 -18.85 17.39
CA PRO A 94 15.57 -18.81 16.02
C PRO A 94 14.05 -18.99 15.97
N LEU A 95 13.36 -18.05 15.34
CA LEU A 95 11.93 -18.11 15.07
C LEU A 95 11.73 -17.79 13.59
N LEU A 96 11.12 -18.71 12.86
CA LEU A 96 10.67 -18.45 11.50
C LEU A 96 9.37 -17.71 11.59
N ILE A 97 9.36 -16.41 11.28
CA ILE A 97 8.16 -15.58 11.42
C ILE A 97 7.69 -15.04 10.08
N TYR A 98 6.38 -14.93 9.94
CA TYR A 98 5.73 -14.21 8.85
C TYR A 98 4.69 -13.24 9.44
N ASP A 99 4.80 -11.98 9.09
CA ASP A 99 3.91 -10.93 9.58
C ASP A 99 2.87 -10.58 8.53
N THR A 100 1.59 -10.70 8.88
CA THR A 100 0.46 -10.35 8.02
C THR A 100 0.08 -8.88 8.11
N MET A 101 0.77 -8.09 8.91
CA MET A 101 0.43 -6.69 9.15
C MET A 101 0.43 -5.87 7.87
N LEU A 102 -0.67 -5.22 7.62
CA LEU A 102 -0.79 -4.17 6.61
C LEU A 102 -0.46 -2.82 7.25
N SER A 103 0.56 -2.13 6.75
CA SER A 103 1.12 -0.91 7.36
C SER A 103 0.11 0.23 7.58
N SER A 104 -1.00 0.23 6.84
CA SER A 104 -2.03 1.29 6.91
C SER A 104 -3.15 1.01 7.90
N TYR A 105 -3.31 -0.23 8.38
CA TYR A 105 -4.47 -0.64 9.15
C TYR A 105 -4.07 -1.41 10.42
N SER A 106 -4.94 -1.45 11.42
CA SER A 106 -4.85 -2.39 12.54
C SER A 106 -5.76 -3.59 12.29
N LEU A 107 -5.54 -4.69 13.01
CA LEU A 107 -6.38 -5.88 12.92
C LEU A 107 -7.86 -5.53 13.10
N LYS A 108 -8.22 -4.71 14.09
CA LYS A 108 -9.61 -4.26 14.33
C LYS A 108 -10.24 -3.48 13.17
N GLN A 109 -9.44 -2.74 12.39
CA GLN A 109 -9.96 -2.12 11.17
C GLN A 109 -10.20 -3.16 10.07
N LEU A 110 -9.33 -4.15 9.95
CA LEU A 110 -9.48 -5.24 8.97
C LEU A 110 -10.69 -6.11 9.31
N GLU A 111 -10.92 -6.44 10.59
CA GLU A 111 -12.17 -7.08 11.06
C GLU A 111 -13.40 -6.29 10.58
N GLY A 112 -13.34 -4.97 10.76
CA GLY A 112 -14.39 -4.07 10.27
C GLY A 112 -14.59 -4.14 8.76
N PHE A 113 -13.52 -4.10 7.97
CA PHE A 113 -13.61 -4.17 6.51
C PHE A 113 -14.13 -5.53 6.03
N LEU A 114 -13.72 -6.62 6.66
CA LEU A 114 -14.23 -7.97 6.39
C LEU A 114 -15.72 -8.13 6.73
N GLY A 115 -16.28 -7.21 7.50
CA GLY A 115 -17.66 -7.29 8.00
C GLY A 115 -17.81 -8.15 9.24
N ASN A 116 -16.69 -8.62 9.81
CA ASN A 116 -16.65 -9.42 11.03
C ASN A 116 -17.02 -8.60 12.26
N GLU A 117 -17.22 -9.26 13.40
CA GLU A 117 -17.39 -8.58 14.68
C GLU A 117 -16.12 -7.79 15.03
N ILE A 118 -16.26 -6.47 15.25
CA ILE A 118 -15.18 -5.63 15.80
C ILE A 118 -15.26 -5.79 17.31
N LYS A 119 -14.43 -6.69 17.83
CA LYS A 119 -14.43 -6.99 19.24
C LYS A 119 -13.19 -6.43 19.92
N GLU A 120 -13.39 -5.65 20.98
CA GLU A 120 -12.37 -5.31 21.95
C GLU A 120 -12.69 -6.04 23.25
N THR A 121 -11.66 -6.32 24.07
CA THR A 121 -11.88 -7.00 25.36
C THR A 121 -12.43 -6.02 26.38
N ASP A 122 -13.37 -6.49 27.20
CA ASP A 122 -13.85 -5.74 28.36
C ASP A 122 -12.88 -5.86 29.56
N VAL A 123 -11.87 -6.73 29.46
CA VAL A 123 -10.86 -6.96 30.49
C VAL A 123 -9.74 -5.92 30.34
N PRO A 124 -9.59 -4.96 31.29
CA PRO A 124 -8.58 -3.91 31.19
C PRO A 124 -7.15 -4.48 31.28
N PHE A 125 -6.26 -4.07 30.37
CA PHE A 125 -4.86 -4.53 30.35
C PHE A 125 -3.99 -3.99 31.49
N ASP A 126 -4.49 -3.02 32.26
CA ASP A 126 -3.83 -2.41 33.41
C ASP A 126 -4.22 -3.05 34.75
N ILE A 127 -4.96 -4.18 34.73
CA ILE A 127 -5.25 -4.98 35.92
C ILE A 127 -3.95 -5.29 36.66
N ASP A 128 -3.93 -5.00 37.97
CA ASP A 128 -2.73 -5.12 38.83
C ASP A 128 -2.72 -6.37 39.71
N ARG A 129 -3.65 -7.30 39.48
CA ARG A 129 -3.84 -8.59 40.14
C ARG A 129 -3.93 -9.71 39.10
N LYS A 130 -3.98 -10.94 39.53
CA LYS A 130 -4.32 -12.09 38.70
C LYS A 130 -5.74 -11.94 38.14
N LEU A 131 -5.92 -12.42 36.92
CA LEU A 131 -7.23 -12.51 36.31
C LEU A 131 -8.11 -13.51 37.06
N THR A 132 -9.39 -13.19 37.19
CA THR A 132 -10.40 -14.17 37.62
C THR A 132 -10.62 -15.20 36.53
N GLU A 133 -11.20 -16.36 36.86
CA GLU A 133 -11.54 -17.39 35.87
C GLU A 133 -12.39 -16.82 34.72
N LYS A 134 -13.38 -16.00 35.04
CA LYS A 134 -14.23 -15.35 34.04
C LYS A 134 -13.45 -14.39 33.11
N GLU A 135 -12.58 -13.54 33.69
CA GLU A 135 -11.73 -12.63 32.91
C GLU A 135 -10.74 -13.40 32.03
N LEU A 136 -10.22 -14.52 32.54
CA LEU A 136 -9.34 -15.38 31.77
C LEU A 136 -10.06 -16.04 30.58
N GLU A 137 -11.28 -16.59 30.80
CA GLU A 137 -12.10 -17.16 29.73
C GLU A 137 -12.44 -16.11 28.67
N GLU A 138 -12.77 -14.90 29.09
CA GLU A 138 -13.06 -13.77 28.20
C GLU A 138 -11.84 -13.37 27.37
N THR A 139 -10.66 -13.30 28.00
CA THR A 139 -9.38 -13.00 27.34
C THR A 139 -8.98 -14.11 26.36
N ILE A 140 -9.15 -15.39 26.71
CA ILE A 140 -8.91 -16.51 25.78
C ILE A 140 -9.81 -16.40 24.56
N LYS A 141 -11.09 -16.10 24.74
CA LYS A 141 -12.05 -15.95 23.64
C LYS A 141 -11.68 -14.76 22.75
N TYR A 142 -11.20 -13.69 23.35
CA TYR A 142 -10.73 -12.52 22.62
C TYR A 142 -9.47 -12.84 21.80
N CYS A 143 -8.43 -13.41 22.41
CA CYS A 143 -7.19 -13.80 21.74
C CYS A 143 -7.44 -14.82 20.59
N LYS A 144 -8.35 -15.80 20.80
CA LYS A 144 -8.78 -16.72 19.73
C LYS A 144 -9.37 -15.96 18.55
N SER A 145 -10.23 -14.98 18.80
CA SER A 145 -10.82 -14.14 17.74
C SER A 145 -9.73 -13.43 16.93
N ASP A 146 -8.71 -12.87 17.59
CA ASP A 146 -7.62 -12.17 16.93
C ASP A 146 -6.76 -13.13 16.09
N VAL A 147 -6.50 -14.35 16.57
CA VAL A 147 -5.82 -15.39 15.76
C VAL A 147 -6.62 -15.77 14.53
N TYR A 148 -7.93 -16.01 14.65
CA TYR A 148 -8.78 -16.37 13.49
C TYR A 148 -8.90 -15.21 12.49
N ASN A 149 -9.04 -13.97 12.95
CA ASN A 149 -9.02 -12.80 12.07
C ASN A 149 -7.66 -12.62 11.38
N THR A 150 -6.56 -12.91 12.06
CA THR A 150 -5.21 -12.94 11.47
C THR A 150 -5.10 -14.00 10.37
N MET A 151 -5.69 -15.18 10.58
CA MET A 151 -5.77 -16.23 9.55
C MET A 151 -6.57 -15.76 8.33
N GLU A 152 -7.70 -15.08 8.53
CA GLU A 152 -8.50 -14.54 7.45
C GLU A 152 -7.74 -13.47 6.65
N VAL A 153 -7.05 -12.55 7.33
CA VAL A 153 -6.15 -11.57 6.69
C VAL A 153 -5.06 -12.27 5.88
N PHE A 154 -4.44 -13.32 6.43
CA PHE A 154 -3.45 -14.12 5.71
C PHE A 154 -4.05 -14.74 4.44
N MET A 155 -5.24 -15.31 4.51
CA MET A 155 -5.92 -15.91 3.35
C MET A 155 -6.16 -14.88 2.23
N GLN A 156 -6.50 -13.65 2.58
CA GLN A 156 -6.67 -12.55 1.63
C GLN A 156 -5.33 -12.02 1.06
N THR A 157 -4.21 -12.30 1.71
CA THR A 157 -2.87 -11.81 1.34
C THR A 157 -1.90 -12.91 0.94
N THR A 158 -2.38 -14.12 0.66
CA THR A 158 -1.56 -15.31 0.33
C THR A 158 -0.60 -15.08 -0.84
N ASP A 159 -0.93 -14.18 -1.77
CA ASP A 159 -0.08 -13.88 -2.92
C ASP A 159 1.26 -13.27 -2.51
N ASP A 160 1.31 -12.48 -1.43
CA ASP A 160 2.56 -11.95 -0.87
C ASP A 160 3.44 -13.08 -0.31
N PHE A 161 2.85 -13.94 0.50
CA PHE A 161 3.53 -15.11 1.07
C PHE A 161 4.07 -16.04 -0.03
N LYS A 162 3.21 -16.42 -0.99
CA LYS A 162 3.60 -17.27 -2.12
C LYS A 162 4.70 -16.64 -2.96
N SER A 163 4.64 -15.32 -3.19
CA SER A 163 5.67 -14.59 -3.93
C SER A 163 7.01 -14.63 -3.21
N LYS A 164 7.06 -14.41 -1.89
CA LYS A 164 8.28 -14.52 -1.11
C LYS A 164 8.85 -15.95 -1.13
N MET A 165 8.00 -16.96 -0.94
CA MET A 165 8.42 -18.38 -1.01
C MET A 165 9.00 -18.75 -2.38
N THR A 166 8.36 -18.28 -3.47
CA THR A 166 8.87 -18.49 -4.82
C THR A 166 10.27 -17.91 -5.00
N LEU A 167 10.49 -16.66 -4.54
CA LEU A 167 11.80 -16.00 -4.65
C LEU A 167 12.85 -16.66 -3.76
N ILE A 168 12.52 -17.05 -2.53
CA ILE A 168 13.40 -17.77 -1.61
C ILE A 168 13.88 -19.08 -2.25
N ASN A 169 12.96 -19.87 -2.80
CA ASN A 169 13.27 -21.13 -3.46
C ASN A 169 14.09 -20.94 -4.74
N GLN A 170 13.69 -19.98 -5.60
CA GLN A 170 14.38 -19.68 -6.86
C GLN A 170 15.84 -19.29 -6.65
N PHE A 171 16.12 -18.44 -5.66
CA PHE A 171 17.46 -17.94 -5.39
C PHE A 171 18.19 -18.72 -4.28
N LYS A 172 17.61 -19.85 -3.83
CA LYS A 172 18.15 -20.73 -2.76
C LYS A 172 18.54 -19.98 -1.50
N LEU A 173 17.66 -19.06 -1.06
CA LEU A 173 17.88 -18.31 0.17
C LEU A 173 17.41 -19.11 1.39
N PRO A 174 17.98 -18.87 2.57
CA PRO A 174 17.48 -19.46 3.82
C PRO A 174 16.03 -19.09 4.10
N LEU A 175 15.21 -20.06 4.56
CA LEU A 175 13.77 -19.85 4.83
C LEU A 175 13.48 -18.72 5.83
N LYS A 176 14.41 -18.42 6.74
CA LYS A 176 14.28 -17.28 7.67
C LYS A 176 14.05 -15.92 6.98
N HIS A 177 14.35 -15.82 5.67
CA HIS A 177 14.09 -14.60 4.91
C HIS A 177 12.61 -14.36 4.60
N ILE A 178 11.72 -15.32 4.92
CA ILE A 178 10.26 -15.16 4.75
C ILE A 178 9.71 -13.99 5.57
N GLY A 179 10.30 -13.69 6.73
CA GLY A 179 9.93 -12.55 7.58
C GLY A 179 10.44 -11.19 7.09
N LYS A 180 11.23 -11.14 6.03
CA LYS A 180 11.74 -9.87 5.49
C LYS A 180 10.69 -9.13 4.68
N THR A 181 10.79 -7.79 4.68
CA THR A 181 10.03 -6.97 3.74
C THR A 181 10.47 -7.23 2.29
N LYS A 182 9.66 -6.86 1.30
CA LYS A 182 10.03 -6.99 -0.13
C LYS A 182 11.36 -6.30 -0.44
N ALA A 183 11.58 -5.10 0.11
CA ALA A 183 12.82 -4.36 -0.06
C ALA A 183 14.03 -5.05 0.56
N GLN A 184 13.89 -5.61 1.76
CA GLN A 184 14.94 -6.40 2.39
C GLN A 184 15.22 -7.71 1.65
N LEU A 185 14.17 -8.39 1.16
CA LEU A 185 14.33 -9.61 0.38
C LEU A 185 15.04 -9.32 -0.94
N ALA A 186 14.74 -8.20 -1.60
CA ALA A 186 15.43 -7.78 -2.82
C ALA A 186 16.94 -7.62 -2.59
N SER A 187 17.34 -6.99 -1.48
CA SER A 187 18.76 -6.86 -1.15
C SER A 187 19.44 -8.21 -0.85
N GLU A 188 18.75 -9.16 -0.23
CA GLU A 188 19.30 -10.51 -0.02
C GLU A 188 19.44 -11.30 -1.33
N ILE A 189 18.48 -11.17 -2.25
CA ILE A 189 18.57 -11.78 -3.59
C ILE A 189 19.79 -11.28 -4.34
N LEU A 190 20.04 -9.98 -4.28
CA LEU A 190 21.18 -9.34 -4.93
C LEU A 190 22.51 -9.56 -4.17
N GLY A 191 22.47 -10.15 -2.98
CA GLY A 191 23.65 -10.33 -2.14
C GLY A 191 24.27 -9.01 -1.69
N CYS A 192 23.43 -7.99 -1.47
CA CYS A 192 23.91 -6.68 -1.05
C CYS A 192 24.55 -6.74 0.33
N GLU A 193 25.61 -5.95 0.51
CA GLU A 193 26.30 -5.72 1.77
C GLU A 193 26.13 -4.25 2.19
N TYR A 194 26.15 -4.00 3.49
CA TYR A 194 26.11 -2.62 3.97
C TYR A 194 27.32 -1.86 3.46
N THR A 195 27.05 -0.88 2.61
CA THR A 195 28.07 0.00 2.02
C THR A 195 27.67 1.44 2.32
N GLN A 196 28.64 2.24 2.74
CA GLN A 196 28.42 3.66 2.96
C GLN A 196 28.81 4.43 1.70
N PHE A 197 27.86 5.13 1.11
CA PHE A 197 28.07 6.06 0.00
C PHE A 197 27.93 7.48 0.54
N ASP A 198 28.77 8.39 0.08
CA ASP A 198 28.82 9.78 0.51
C ASP A 198 28.56 10.77 -0.64
N ASP A 199 27.96 10.27 -1.71
CA ASP A 199 27.66 10.98 -2.96
C ASP A 199 26.15 11.10 -3.22
N GLU A 200 25.31 11.09 -2.18
CA GLU A 200 23.84 11.05 -2.27
C GLU A 200 23.25 12.07 -3.23
N PHE A 201 23.80 13.29 -3.26
CA PHE A 201 23.28 14.40 -4.05
C PHE A 201 24.06 14.65 -5.34
N ASP A 202 25.12 13.87 -5.61
CA ASP A 202 25.91 13.94 -6.84
C ASP A 202 25.41 12.93 -7.89
N PHE A 203 24.10 12.93 -8.10
CA PHE A 203 23.43 12.04 -9.05
C PHE A 203 23.85 12.34 -10.50
N ILE A 204 23.71 11.36 -11.39
CA ILE A 204 24.12 11.45 -12.78
C ILE A 204 22.91 11.85 -13.63
N ILE A 205 23.08 12.79 -14.56
CA ILE A 205 22.16 13.02 -15.66
C ILE A 205 22.79 12.42 -16.91
N GLU A 206 22.07 11.53 -17.58
CA GLU A 206 22.56 10.76 -18.72
C GLU A 206 22.66 11.64 -19.97
N ASP A 207 23.68 11.41 -20.81
CA ASP A 207 24.03 12.26 -21.94
C ASP A 207 22.99 12.21 -23.08
N TYR A 208 22.11 11.20 -23.12
CA TYR A 208 21.04 11.09 -24.11
C TYR A 208 19.86 12.03 -23.87
N ILE A 209 19.80 12.67 -22.70
CA ILE A 209 18.72 13.60 -22.35
C ILE A 209 18.95 14.93 -23.07
N GLU A 210 18.14 15.20 -24.07
CA GLU A 210 18.14 16.46 -24.81
C GLU A 210 16.78 17.14 -24.72
N LEU A 211 16.68 18.26 -24.03
CA LEU A 211 15.48 19.09 -23.92
C LEU A 211 15.75 20.49 -24.52
N LYS A 212 14.90 20.92 -25.43
CA LYS A 212 14.96 22.25 -26.07
C LYS A 212 13.96 23.20 -25.42
N LYS A 213 12.68 22.92 -25.56
CA LYS A 213 11.57 23.72 -25.01
C LYS A 213 11.58 23.72 -23.48
N TYR A 214 11.80 22.56 -22.88
CA TYR A 214 11.81 22.36 -21.43
C TYR A 214 13.22 22.30 -20.83
N LYS A 215 14.20 22.90 -21.47
CA LYS A 215 15.60 22.96 -20.98
C LYS A 215 15.71 23.50 -19.56
N HIS A 216 14.88 24.44 -19.16
CA HIS A 216 14.87 25.00 -17.81
C HIS A 216 14.57 23.95 -16.71
N LEU A 217 13.84 22.86 -17.03
CA LEU A 217 13.59 21.76 -16.12
C LEU A 217 14.83 20.87 -15.96
N TYR A 218 15.58 20.63 -17.04
CA TYR A 218 16.88 19.99 -17.01
C TYR A 218 17.86 20.82 -16.18
N ASP A 219 17.95 22.14 -16.45
CA ASP A 219 18.83 23.05 -15.73
C ASP A 219 18.50 23.11 -14.23
N TRP A 220 17.23 22.97 -13.85
CA TRP A 220 16.82 22.90 -12.45
C TRP A 220 17.45 21.68 -11.75
N PHE A 221 17.42 20.50 -12.34
CA PHE A 221 18.07 19.31 -11.78
C PHE A 221 19.60 19.46 -11.74
N VAL A 222 20.21 20.05 -12.78
CA VAL A 222 21.65 20.31 -12.79
C VAL A 222 22.04 21.23 -11.62
N ASN A 223 21.24 22.26 -11.35
CA ASN A 223 21.49 23.21 -10.25
C ASN A 223 21.24 22.60 -8.86
N MET A 224 20.43 21.54 -8.76
CA MET A 224 20.23 20.80 -7.51
C MET A 224 21.39 19.84 -7.19
N LYS A 225 22.16 19.44 -8.20
CA LYS A 225 23.28 18.53 -8.03
C LYS A 225 24.39 19.17 -7.20
N THR A 226 24.92 18.44 -6.22
CA THR A 226 26.01 18.93 -5.38
C THR A 226 26.82 17.77 -4.79
N SER A 227 28.12 17.99 -4.65
CA SER A 227 29.05 17.12 -3.93
C SER A 227 29.25 17.56 -2.47
N ASP A 228 28.53 18.59 -1.99
CA ASP A 228 28.60 19.04 -0.61
C ASP A 228 27.95 18.02 0.33
N LYS A 229 28.74 17.44 1.22
CA LYS A 229 28.32 16.43 2.21
C LYS A 229 27.52 17.01 3.39
N ASN A 230 27.48 18.35 3.53
CA ASN A 230 26.76 19.02 4.63
C ASN A 230 25.32 19.38 4.27
N VAL A 231 24.84 18.99 3.11
CA VAL A 231 23.44 19.21 2.70
C VAL A 231 22.51 18.46 3.63
N ASN A 232 21.48 19.16 4.12
CA ASN A 232 20.43 18.53 4.91
C ASN A 232 19.50 17.70 3.99
N PRO A 233 19.44 16.36 4.14
CA PRO A 233 18.60 15.52 3.26
C PRO A 233 17.11 15.91 3.29
N SER A 234 16.58 16.27 4.46
CA SER A 234 15.15 16.65 4.57
C SER A 234 14.84 17.93 3.79
N GLU A 235 15.75 18.88 3.79
CA GLU A 235 15.62 20.13 3.04
C GLU A 235 15.78 19.87 1.54
N PHE A 236 16.79 19.11 1.15
CA PHE A 236 17.03 18.72 -0.24
C PHE A 236 15.78 18.03 -0.86
N TYR A 237 15.29 16.98 -0.23
CA TYR A 237 14.14 16.23 -0.73
C TYR A 237 12.78 16.95 -0.59
N SER A 238 12.73 18.06 0.14
CA SER A 238 11.52 18.91 0.17
C SER A 238 11.39 19.82 -1.05
N ASN A 239 12.50 20.05 -1.79
CA ASN A 239 12.49 20.85 -3.00
C ASN A 239 11.71 20.13 -4.12
N ASN A 240 10.74 20.84 -4.68
CA ASN A 240 9.96 20.42 -5.83
C ASN A 240 9.76 21.64 -6.74
N LEU A 241 9.62 21.40 -8.03
CA LEU A 241 9.32 22.43 -9.00
C LEU A 241 7.90 22.25 -9.54
N GLU A 242 7.08 23.29 -9.44
CA GLU A 242 5.81 23.39 -10.14
C GLU A 242 6.04 24.06 -11.49
N CYS A 243 5.55 23.45 -12.56
CA CYS A 243 5.80 23.89 -13.94
C CYS A 243 4.62 23.53 -14.84
N ILE A 244 4.60 24.12 -16.04
CA ILE A 244 3.62 23.80 -17.08
C ILE A 244 4.34 23.05 -18.22
N ILE A 245 3.86 21.84 -18.53
CA ILE A 245 4.36 21.03 -19.63
C ILE A 245 3.19 20.70 -20.54
N ALA A 246 3.30 21.00 -21.82
CA ALA A 246 2.23 20.82 -22.82
C ALA A 246 0.85 21.34 -22.36
N GLY A 247 0.83 22.51 -21.69
CA GLY A 247 -0.40 23.13 -21.18
C GLY A 247 -1.00 22.51 -19.91
N VAL A 248 -0.32 21.55 -19.28
CA VAL A 248 -0.76 20.86 -18.05
C VAL A 248 0.13 21.26 -16.88
N GLU A 249 -0.49 21.59 -15.74
CA GLU A 249 0.23 21.84 -14.48
C GLU A 249 0.90 20.55 -13.97
N HIS A 250 2.20 20.62 -13.72
CA HIS A 250 3.03 19.50 -13.23
C HIS A 250 3.76 19.87 -11.96
N LYS A 251 4.05 18.82 -11.20
CA LYS A 251 5.02 18.84 -10.12
C LYS A 251 6.09 17.81 -10.41
N ILE A 252 7.35 18.26 -10.43
CA ILE A 252 8.54 17.42 -10.58
C ILE A 252 9.39 17.48 -9.32
N GLY A 253 10.16 16.44 -9.05
CA GLY A 253 11.03 16.35 -7.87
C GLY A 253 11.49 14.92 -7.58
N TRP A 254 11.66 14.58 -6.33
CA TRP A 254 12.30 13.32 -5.91
C TRP A 254 11.36 12.11 -5.84
N GLY A 255 10.09 12.30 -6.17
CA GLY A 255 9.06 11.23 -6.21
C GLY A 255 8.62 10.82 -7.60
N GLY A 256 9.00 11.56 -8.64
CA GLY A 256 8.56 11.37 -10.01
C GLY A 256 7.86 12.60 -10.58
N ILE A 257 7.43 12.51 -11.83
CA ILE A 257 6.66 13.54 -12.53
C ILE A 257 5.17 13.28 -12.37
N HIS A 258 4.39 14.30 -12.02
CA HIS A 258 2.95 14.19 -11.85
C HIS A 258 2.25 15.45 -12.38
N GLY A 259 1.38 15.29 -13.35
CA GLY A 259 0.54 16.35 -13.89
C GLY A 259 -0.69 15.81 -14.57
N ALA A 260 -1.84 16.51 -14.45
CA ALA A 260 -3.08 16.10 -15.07
C ALA A 260 -4.03 17.27 -15.31
N LYS A 261 -4.77 17.26 -16.40
CA LYS A 261 -5.92 18.12 -16.58
C LYS A 261 -6.96 17.81 -15.51
N LYS A 262 -7.37 18.81 -14.73
CA LYS A 262 -8.37 18.64 -13.65
C LYS A 262 -9.79 18.58 -14.24
N LYS A 263 -10.64 17.72 -13.65
CA LYS A 263 -12.06 17.57 -14.06
C LYS A 263 -12.22 17.30 -15.56
N TYR A 264 -11.35 16.43 -16.09
CA TYR A 264 -11.29 16.11 -17.50
C TYR A 264 -12.11 14.86 -17.82
N HIS A 265 -12.85 14.90 -18.92
CA HIS A 265 -13.49 13.72 -19.49
C HIS A 265 -13.34 13.73 -21.01
N PHE A 266 -13.20 12.53 -21.56
CA PHE A 266 -13.09 12.32 -23.00
C PHE A 266 -13.79 11.01 -23.36
N ARG A 267 -14.34 10.97 -24.57
CA ARG A 267 -14.83 9.74 -25.21
C ARG A 267 -14.41 9.79 -26.67
N THR A 268 -13.88 8.66 -27.19
CA THR A 268 -13.51 8.49 -28.60
C THR A 268 -14.67 8.84 -29.54
N GLY A 269 -14.33 9.31 -30.73
CA GLY A 269 -15.23 9.94 -31.67
C GLY A 269 -14.92 11.44 -31.78
N LYS A 270 -15.66 12.16 -32.59
CA LYS A 270 -15.44 13.58 -32.88
C LYS A 270 -14.05 13.88 -33.47
N GLY A 271 -13.47 12.93 -34.22
CA GLY A 271 -12.19 13.10 -34.92
C GLY A 271 -10.95 13.11 -34.02
N ARG A 272 -11.02 12.50 -32.84
CA ARG A 272 -9.86 12.37 -31.94
C ARG A 272 -9.76 10.96 -31.34
N LEU A 273 -8.52 10.49 -31.19
CA LEU A 273 -8.14 9.28 -30.47
C LEU A 273 -7.48 9.64 -29.13
N CYS A 274 -7.56 8.74 -28.17
CA CYS A 274 -6.91 8.86 -26.86
C CYS A 274 -6.09 7.61 -26.58
N PHE A 275 -4.86 7.79 -26.13
CA PHE A 275 -3.94 6.69 -25.82
C PHE A 275 -3.38 6.80 -24.41
N HIS A 276 -3.30 5.66 -23.75
CA HIS A 276 -2.42 5.46 -22.61
C HIS A 276 -1.10 4.90 -23.13
N VAL A 277 -0.03 5.66 -22.95
CA VAL A 277 1.35 5.31 -23.36
C VAL A 277 2.13 5.05 -22.10
N ASP A 278 2.45 3.78 -21.83
CA ASP A 278 3.08 3.33 -20.58
C ASP A 278 4.46 2.73 -20.82
N VAL A 279 5.45 3.10 -20.01
CA VAL A 279 6.81 2.54 -20.13
C VAL A 279 6.87 1.19 -19.45
N THR A 280 7.11 0.15 -20.21
CA THR A 280 7.17 -1.22 -19.70
C THR A 280 8.24 -1.41 -18.63
N SER A 281 7.83 -1.61 -17.36
CA SER A 281 8.75 -1.81 -16.24
C SER A 281 9.84 -0.74 -16.18
N TYR A 282 9.45 0.53 -16.16
CA TYR A 282 10.32 1.69 -16.39
C TYR A 282 11.60 1.70 -15.56
N TYR A 283 11.48 1.74 -14.23
CA TYR A 283 12.67 1.73 -13.37
C TYR A 283 13.56 0.50 -13.58
N PRO A 284 13.02 -0.72 -13.61
CA PRO A 284 13.82 -1.89 -13.93
C PRO A 284 14.54 -1.83 -15.27
N SER A 285 13.87 -1.44 -16.36
CA SER A 285 14.47 -1.34 -17.68
C SER A 285 15.58 -0.29 -17.73
N TYR A 286 15.35 0.89 -17.12
CA TYR A 286 16.36 1.93 -16.99
C TYR A 286 17.58 1.48 -16.21
N LEU A 287 17.39 0.87 -15.02
CA LEU A 287 18.49 0.42 -14.16
C LEU A 287 19.38 -0.60 -14.88
N ILE A 288 18.79 -1.47 -15.71
CA ILE A 288 19.53 -2.44 -16.50
C ILE A 288 20.21 -1.77 -17.69
N ALA A 289 19.45 -0.99 -18.49
CA ALA A 289 19.97 -0.33 -19.68
C ALA A 289 21.17 0.56 -19.36
N ARG A 290 21.14 1.29 -18.27
CA ARG A 290 22.20 2.24 -17.87
C ARG A 290 23.20 1.66 -16.84
N LYS A 291 23.04 0.38 -16.44
CA LYS A 291 23.90 -0.26 -15.41
C LYS A 291 23.90 0.54 -14.09
N ARG A 292 22.72 0.98 -13.67
CA ARG A 292 22.54 1.82 -12.47
C ARG A 292 21.91 1.04 -11.29
N ILE A 293 21.95 -0.28 -11.32
CA ILE A 293 21.61 -1.13 -10.17
C ILE A 293 22.50 -0.72 -8.99
N THR A 294 21.98 -0.83 -7.77
CA THR A 294 22.76 -0.46 -6.57
C THR A 294 24.18 -1.01 -6.60
N ARG A 295 25.14 -0.17 -6.29
CA ARG A 295 26.57 -0.50 -6.26
C ARG A 295 26.95 -1.48 -5.14
N SER A 296 26.04 -1.70 -4.17
CA SER A 296 26.21 -2.69 -3.11
C SER A 296 25.87 -4.13 -3.56
N ALA A 297 25.30 -4.31 -4.77
CA ALA A 297 24.89 -5.62 -5.26
C ALA A 297 26.10 -6.47 -5.69
N ARG A 298 26.20 -7.66 -5.08
CA ARG A 298 27.20 -8.68 -5.47
C ARG A 298 26.76 -9.49 -6.71
N TYR A 299 25.44 -9.64 -6.91
CA TYR A 299 24.84 -10.44 -7.97
C TYR A 299 23.84 -9.62 -8.80
N PRO A 300 24.28 -8.52 -9.47
CA PRO A 300 23.37 -7.66 -10.25
C PRO A 300 22.74 -8.41 -11.44
N GLU A 301 23.37 -9.47 -11.95
CA GLU A 301 22.84 -10.33 -13.02
C GLU A 301 21.53 -11.01 -12.66
N ARG A 302 21.24 -11.23 -11.36
CA ARG A 302 19.96 -11.78 -10.90
C ARG A 302 18.79 -10.83 -11.15
N TYR A 303 19.07 -9.51 -11.13
CA TYR A 303 18.05 -8.50 -11.43
C TYR A 303 17.70 -8.53 -12.93
N LYS A 304 18.71 -8.53 -13.80
CA LYS A 304 18.53 -8.63 -15.25
C LYS A 304 17.82 -9.94 -15.62
N TRP A 305 18.26 -11.06 -15.07
CA TRP A 305 17.60 -12.36 -15.29
C TRP A 305 16.12 -12.33 -14.88
N SER A 306 15.80 -11.78 -13.74
CA SER A 306 14.41 -11.67 -13.26
C SER A 306 13.56 -10.77 -14.16
N TYR A 307 14.15 -9.71 -14.70
CA TYR A 307 13.50 -8.82 -15.66
C TYR A 307 13.17 -9.57 -16.97
N GLU A 308 14.11 -10.29 -17.54
CA GLU A 308 13.89 -11.07 -18.76
C GLU A 308 12.87 -12.19 -18.52
N TYR A 309 12.99 -12.91 -17.42
CA TYR A 309 12.09 -13.99 -17.08
C TYR A 309 10.64 -13.51 -16.85
N GLN A 310 10.45 -12.39 -16.17
CA GLN A 310 9.09 -11.83 -15.99
C GLN A 310 8.48 -11.35 -17.32
N LYS A 311 9.27 -10.89 -18.29
CA LYS A 311 8.80 -10.53 -19.64
C LYS A 311 8.33 -11.79 -20.39
N GLU A 312 9.07 -12.88 -20.28
CA GLU A 312 8.68 -14.15 -20.91
C GLU A 312 7.37 -14.69 -20.30
N LEU A 313 7.24 -14.66 -18.97
CA LEU A 313 5.99 -15.03 -18.29
C LEU A 313 4.80 -14.14 -18.68
N LYS A 314 5.06 -12.84 -18.95
CA LYS A 314 4.04 -11.90 -19.46
C LYS A 314 3.56 -12.35 -20.85
N LYS A 315 4.47 -12.70 -21.78
CA LYS A 315 4.14 -13.18 -23.13
C LYS A 315 3.32 -14.48 -23.08
N GLN A 316 3.62 -15.35 -22.11
CA GLN A 316 2.89 -16.60 -21.90
C GLN A 316 1.55 -16.42 -21.16
N GLY A 317 1.18 -15.22 -20.74
CA GLY A 317 -0.04 -14.95 -19.98
C GLY A 317 -0.05 -15.47 -18.53
N LYS A 318 1.11 -15.89 -18.00
CA LYS A 318 1.30 -16.51 -16.68
C LYS A 318 1.38 -15.47 -15.57
N LYS A 319 0.26 -14.80 -15.28
CA LYS A 319 0.18 -13.64 -14.35
C LYS A 319 0.64 -14.01 -12.93
N ALA A 320 0.21 -15.16 -12.40
CA ALA A 320 0.54 -15.59 -11.03
C ALA A 320 2.03 -15.91 -10.88
N GLU A 321 2.63 -16.64 -11.86
CA GLU A 321 4.05 -16.97 -11.85
C GLU A 321 4.95 -15.74 -12.05
N ARG A 322 4.46 -14.71 -12.75
CA ARG A 322 5.13 -13.43 -12.99
C ARG A 322 5.19 -12.54 -11.75
N LEU A 323 4.16 -12.59 -10.90
CA LEU A 323 3.97 -11.65 -9.79
C LEU A 323 5.19 -11.56 -8.85
N PRO A 324 5.84 -12.65 -8.40
CA PRO A 324 7.02 -12.60 -7.53
C PRO A 324 8.15 -11.75 -8.12
N TYR A 325 8.47 -11.95 -9.39
CA TYR A 325 9.56 -11.23 -10.06
C TYR A 325 9.23 -9.76 -10.27
N LYS A 326 7.98 -9.43 -10.63
CA LYS A 326 7.52 -8.03 -10.71
C LYS A 326 7.66 -7.32 -9.36
N LEU A 327 7.28 -7.98 -8.26
CA LEU A 327 7.40 -7.42 -6.91
C LEU A 327 8.86 -7.23 -6.51
N PHE A 328 9.74 -8.18 -6.81
CA PHE A 328 11.18 -8.06 -6.57
C PHE A 328 11.78 -6.87 -7.30
N LEU A 329 11.53 -6.77 -8.61
CA LEU A 329 12.07 -5.70 -9.45
C LEU A 329 11.65 -4.32 -8.96
N ASN A 330 10.38 -4.15 -8.62
CA ASN A 330 9.84 -2.87 -8.13
C ASN A 330 10.32 -2.53 -6.71
N ALA A 331 10.63 -3.54 -5.89
CA ALA A 331 11.07 -3.32 -4.51
C ALA A 331 12.48 -2.72 -4.41
N LEU A 332 13.30 -2.84 -5.45
CA LEU A 332 14.69 -2.37 -5.42
C LEU A 332 14.79 -0.85 -5.28
N SER A 333 13.95 -0.08 -5.96
CA SER A 333 13.95 1.39 -5.83
C SER A 333 13.70 1.85 -4.38
N GLY A 334 12.74 1.22 -3.70
CA GLY A 334 12.51 1.45 -2.28
C GLY A 334 13.68 1.02 -1.39
N ALA A 335 14.33 -0.10 -1.73
CA ALA A 335 15.50 -0.59 -1.02
C ALA A 335 16.72 0.36 -1.15
N MET A 336 16.92 0.92 -2.35
CA MET A 336 18.01 1.89 -2.61
C MET A 336 17.83 3.21 -1.88
N LYS A 337 16.60 3.56 -1.52
CA LYS A 337 16.24 4.79 -0.79
C LYS A 337 16.25 4.61 0.74
N ASP A 338 16.14 3.39 1.25
CA ASP A 338 16.06 3.11 2.68
C ASP A 338 17.46 2.95 3.29
N LYS A 339 17.87 3.93 4.11
CA LYS A 339 19.19 3.97 4.80
C LYS A 339 19.46 2.76 5.72
N HIS A 340 18.44 2.01 6.10
CA HIS A 340 18.57 0.81 6.92
C HIS A 340 18.65 -0.48 6.07
N ASN A 341 18.57 -0.35 4.75
CA ASN A 341 18.62 -1.47 3.83
C ASN A 341 20.06 -1.70 3.32
N LYS A 342 20.43 -2.95 3.11
CA LYS A 342 21.75 -3.30 2.54
C LYS A 342 21.92 -2.80 1.10
N ALA A 343 20.83 -2.61 0.37
CA ALA A 343 20.85 -2.07 -0.98
C ALA A 343 20.84 -0.53 -1.02
N TYR A 344 20.97 0.16 0.14
CA TYR A 344 20.97 1.61 0.20
C TYR A 344 22.01 2.22 -0.74
N ASP A 345 21.55 2.98 -1.72
CA ASP A 345 22.36 3.68 -2.70
C ASP A 345 21.58 4.90 -3.23
N PRO A 346 21.50 5.96 -2.43
CA PRO A 346 20.63 7.10 -2.74
C PRO A 346 21.07 7.86 -4.00
N CYS A 347 22.37 7.89 -4.32
CA CYS A 347 22.86 8.49 -5.56
C CYS A 347 22.29 7.76 -6.78
N MET A 348 22.36 6.43 -6.84
CA MET A 348 21.80 5.66 -7.96
C MET A 348 20.26 5.73 -7.99
N ASN A 349 19.60 5.81 -6.83
CA ASN A 349 18.17 6.05 -6.78
C ASN A 349 17.79 7.42 -7.35
N ASN A 350 18.50 8.48 -6.94
CA ASN A 350 18.27 9.83 -7.45
C ASN A 350 18.56 9.91 -8.95
N THR A 351 19.65 9.29 -9.40
CA THR A 351 20.00 9.14 -10.82
C THR A 351 18.84 8.54 -11.62
N MET A 352 18.29 7.41 -11.16
CA MET A 352 17.14 6.77 -11.79
C MET A 352 15.91 7.67 -11.84
N VAL A 353 15.51 8.25 -10.70
CA VAL A 353 14.30 9.08 -10.60
C VAL A 353 14.40 10.32 -11.48
N VAL A 354 15.55 10.99 -11.50
CA VAL A 354 15.78 12.21 -12.30
C VAL A 354 15.74 11.88 -13.80
N ASN A 355 16.50 10.87 -14.24
CA ASN A 355 16.57 10.54 -15.67
C ASN A 355 15.25 10.02 -16.21
N CYS A 356 14.53 9.21 -15.45
CA CYS A 356 13.20 8.76 -15.87
C CYS A 356 12.21 9.94 -16.03
N GLN A 357 12.24 10.94 -15.15
CA GLN A 357 11.41 12.14 -15.31
C GLN A 357 11.82 12.95 -16.55
N LEU A 358 13.12 13.20 -16.72
CA LEU A 358 13.63 13.98 -17.86
C LEU A 358 13.34 13.26 -19.19
N SER A 359 13.47 11.91 -19.23
CA SER A 359 13.10 11.13 -20.41
C SER A 359 11.60 11.20 -20.72
N ALA A 360 10.73 11.19 -19.69
CA ALA A 360 9.28 11.38 -19.90
C ALA A 360 8.97 12.80 -20.43
N ILE A 361 9.64 13.83 -19.92
CA ILE A 361 9.52 15.21 -20.45
C ILE A 361 10.02 15.29 -21.89
N MET A 362 11.11 14.60 -22.21
CA MET A 362 11.64 14.51 -23.58
C MET A 362 10.61 13.87 -24.53
N LEU A 363 9.96 12.78 -24.12
CA LEU A 363 8.88 12.18 -24.91
C LEU A 363 7.73 13.16 -25.14
N ILE A 364 7.29 13.89 -24.10
CA ILE A 364 6.24 14.90 -24.24
C ILE A 364 6.66 16.00 -25.23
N GLU A 365 7.89 16.51 -25.12
CA GLU A 365 8.42 17.53 -26.04
C GLU A 365 8.45 17.04 -27.48
N MET A 366 8.86 15.79 -27.71
CA MET A 366 8.86 15.16 -29.04
C MET A 366 7.43 15.02 -29.59
N LEU A 367 6.47 14.62 -28.76
CA LEU A 367 5.07 14.44 -29.17
C LEU A 367 4.34 15.76 -29.49
N GLU A 368 4.78 16.90 -28.93
CA GLU A 368 4.17 18.20 -29.19
C GLU A 368 4.31 18.65 -30.66
N VAL A 369 5.13 18.02 -31.49
CA VAL A 369 5.22 18.32 -32.92
C VAL A 369 4.02 17.78 -33.71
N ILE A 370 3.25 16.85 -33.16
CA ILE A 370 2.06 16.29 -33.79
C ILE A 370 0.97 17.39 -33.82
N PRO A 371 0.47 17.82 -35.01
CA PRO A 371 -0.58 18.81 -35.06
C PRO A 371 -1.82 18.36 -34.31
N GLY A 372 -2.31 19.19 -33.37
CA GLY A 372 -3.47 18.87 -32.54
C GLY A 372 -3.19 17.89 -31.36
N PHE A 373 -1.94 17.60 -31.05
CA PHE A 373 -1.56 16.86 -29.86
C PHE A 373 -2.06 17.58 -28.59
N GLU A 374 -2.56 16.80 -27.62
CA GLU A 374 -2.85 17.29 -26.28
C GLU A 374 -2.39 16.27 -25.23
N LEU A 375 -1.62 16.75 -24.26
CA LEU A 375 -1.34 16.00 -23.04
C LEU A 375 -2.55 16.07 -22.10
N VAL A 376 -3.02 14.93 -21.64
CA VAL A 376 -4.10 14.81 -20.65
C VAL A 376 -3.52 14.60 -19.25
N GLN A 377 -2.55 13.69 -19.14
CA GLN A 377 -1.90 13.33 -17.89
C GLN A 377 -0.48 12.85 -18.15
N SER A 378 0.43 13.11 -17.21
CA SER A 378 1.65 12.33 -17.03
C SER A 378 1.75 11.85 -15.60
N ASN A 379 2.16 10.61 -15.44
CA ASN A 379 2.44 9.99 -14.16
C ASN A 379 3.73 9.19 -14.30
N THR A 380 4.56 9.17 -13.31
CA THR A 380 5.92 8.59 -13.25
C THR A 380 6.38 7.72 -14.43
N ASP A 381 5.54 6.79 -14.89
CA ASP A 381 5.82 5.74 -15.87
C ASP A 381 4.93 5.77 -17.13
N GLY A 382 3.95 6.68 -17.20
CA GLY A 382 3.03 6.71 -18.33
C GLY A 382 2.44 8.09 -18.62
N LEU A 383 1.93 8.24 -19.85
CA LEU A 383 1.25 9.41 -20.36
C LEU A 383 -0.16 9.03 -20.81
N ILE A 384 -1.11 9.94 -20.64
CA ILE A 384 -2.38 9.89 -21.37
C ILE A 384 -2.40 11.08 -22.33
N VAL A 385 -2.58 10.78 -23.60
CA VAL A 385 -2.50 11.77 -24.70
C VAL A 385 -3.69 11.66 -25.64
N THR A 386 -4.06 12.75 -26.30
CA THR A 386 -5.00 12.71 -27.40
C THR A 386 -4.39 13.31 -28.66
N ILE A 387 -4.72 12.72 -29.80
CA ILE A 387 -4.31 13.17 -31.15
C ILE A 387 -5.53 13.22 -32.09
N PRO A 388 -5.44 13.89 -33.23
CA PRO A 388 -6.46 13.76 -34.29
C PRO A 388 -6.60 12.31 -34.77
N ASP A 389 -7.82 11.92 -35.11
CA ASP A 389 -8.14 10.60 -35.66
C ASP A 389 -7.79 10.59 -37.16
N THR A 390 -6.51 10.56 -37.48
CA THR A 390 -5.95 10.49 -38.83
C THR A 390 -4.76 9.55 -38.89
N ASP A 391 -4.60 8.84 -40.01
CA ASP A 391 -3.48 7.95 -40.24
C ASP A 391 -2.12 8.65 -40.08
N GLU A 392 -2.04 9.93 -40.48
CA GLU A 392 -0.84 10.74 -40.35
C GLU A 392 -0.45 10.99 -38.88
N ALA A 393 -1.42 11.42 -38.07
CA ALA A 393 -1.18 11.68 -36.65
C ALA A 393 -0.80 10.40 -35.89
N PHE A 394 -1.45 9.27 -36.19
CA PHE A 394 -1.14 7.99 -35.63
C PHE A 394 0.27 7.52 -36.01
N LYS A 395 0.63 7.65 -37.33
CA LYS A 395 1.99 7.29 -37.76
C LYS A 395 3.05 8.17 -37.09
N MET A 396 2.81 9.48 -36.98
CA MET A 396 3.74 10.37 -36.24
C MET A 396 3.91 9.95 -34.78
N LEU A 397 2.80 9.56 -34.10
CA LEU A 397 2.85 9.06 -32.73
C LEU A 397 3.76 7.80 -32.65
N ASP A 398 3.55 6.83 -33.52
CA ASP A 398 4.30 5.56 -33.56
C ASP A 398 5.79 5.81 -33.84
N ASP A 399 6.10 6.57 -34.89
CA ASP A 399 7.47 6.91 -35.30
C ASP A 399 8.23 7.63 -34.16
N ILE A 400 7.61 8.62 -33.51
CA ILE A 400 8.21 9.38 -32.39
C ILE A 400 8.44 8.49 -31.18
N CYS A 401 7.49 7.65 -30.85
CA CYS A 401 7.63 6.74 -29.72
C CYS A 401 8.74 5.72 -29.95
N TYR A 402 8.85 5.16 -31.15
CA TYR A 402 9.97 4.28 -31.52
C TYR A 402 11.34 4.98 -31.48
N GLU A 403 11.41 6.24 -31.93
CA GLU A 403 12.62 7.07 -31.82
C GLU A 403 13.02 7.24 -30.35
N TRP A 404 12.07 7.60 -29.48
CA TRP A 404 12.31 7.74 -28.05
C TRP A 404 12.76 6.43 -27.40
N GLU A 405 12.11 5.30 -27.72
CA GLU A 405 12.52 3.99 -27.27
C GLU A 405 13.98 3.67 -27.65
N SER A 406 14.34 3.99 -28.90
CA SER A 406 15.70 3.78 -29.40
C SER A 406 16.73 4.62 -28.67
N ILE A 407 16.43 5.88 -28.37
CA ILE A 407 17.28 6.80 -27.60
C ILE A 407 17.47 6.30 -26.16
N CYS A 408 16.39 5.82 -25.51
CA CYS A 408 16.42 5.37 -24.12
C CYS A 408 17.04 3.99 -23.94
N SER A 409 17.06 3.16 -24.99
CA SER A 409 17.52 1.77 -24.95
C SER A 409 19.04 1.65 -25.11
N THR A 410 19.56 0.48 -24.78
CA THR A 410 20.96 0.05 -25.01
C THR A 410 20.98 -1.45 -25.34
N ASP A 411 22.15 -1.98 -25.66
CA ASP A 411 22.36 -3.43 -25.82
C ASP A 411 22.03 -4.25 -24.57
N GLU A 412 22.01 -3.60 -23.39
CA GLU A 412 21.71 -4.27 -22.11
C GLU A 412 20.22 -4.48 -21.88
N ALA A 413 19.38 -3.51 -22.28
CA ALA A 413 17.93 -3.60 -22.19
C ALA A 413 17.22 -2.63 -23.15
N TRP A 414 16.10 -3.08 -23.69
CA TRP A 414 15.16 -2.25 -24.42
C TRP A 414 14.19 -1.57 -23.42
N VAL A 415 14.09 -0.23 -23.50
CA VAL A 415 13.13 0.59 -22.75
C VAL A 415 11.95 0.84 -23.65
N GLY A 416 10.92 -0.01 -23.57
CA GLY A 416 9.81 -0.03 -24.51
C GLY A 416 8.55 0.60 -23.97
N LEU A 417 7.72 1.10 -24.88
CA LEU A 417 6.41 1.66 -24.61
C LEU A 417 5.31 0.63 -24.90
N GLU A 418 4.25 0.65 -24.14
CA GLU A 418 3.00 -0.06 -24.42
C GLU A 418 1.93 0.96 -24.72
N PHE A 419 1.16 0.70 -25.76
CA PHE A 419 0.04 1.56 -26.20
C PHE A 419 -1.27 0.87 -25.90
N GLU A 420 -2.15 1.55 -25.19
CA GLU A 420 -3.52 1.11 -24.97
C GLU A 420 -4.46 2.22 -25.45
N GLU A 421 -5.26 1.96 -26.49
CA GLU A 421 -6.28 2.92 -26.92
C GLU A 421 -7.40 3.00 -25.90
N ILE A 422 -7.80 4.23 -25.55
CA ILE A 422 -8.82 4.54 -24.56
C ILE A 422 -10.14 4.89 -25.29
N GLU A 423 -11.22 4.14 -24.99
CA GLU A 423 -12.57 4.45 -25.45
C GLU A 423 -13.13 5.69 -24.74
N TYR A 424 -12.99 5.75 -23.41
CA TYR A 424 -13.35 6.91 -22.61
C TYR A 424 -12.52 7.02 -21.34
N ILE A 425 -12.33 8.25 -20.87
CA ILE A 425 -11.70 8.57 -19.60
C ILE A 425 -12.55 9.58 -18.81
N TYR A 426 -12.60 9.38 -17.47
CA TYR A 426 -13.09 10.34 -16.50
C TYR A 426 -12.00 10.56 -15.46
N GLN A 427 -11.56 11.81 -15.30
CA GLN A 427 -10.42 12.17 -14.49
C GLN A 427 -10.74 13.38 -13.61
N LYS A 428 -10.61 13.23 -12.29
CA LYS A 428 -10.62 14.34 -11.35
C LYS A 428 -9.25 15.02 -11.30
N ASP A 429 -8.21 14.21 -11.13
CA ASP A 429 -6.81 14.59 -11.01
C ASP A 429 -5.90 13.38 -11.32
N VAL A 430 -4.57 13.54 -11.22
CA VAL A 430 -3.57 12.50 -11.51
C VAL A 430 -3.71 11.22 -10.67
N ASN A 431 -4.34 11.30 -9.49
CA ASN A 431 -4.50 10.19 -8.56
C ASN A 431 -5.93 9.59 -8.55
N ASN A 432 -6.88 10.21 -9.27
CA ASN A 432 -8.29 9.83 -9.24
C ASN A 432 -8.87 9.86 -10.65
N TYR A 433 -8.87 8.72 -11.31
CA TYR A 433 -9.40 8.57 -12.66
C TYR A 433 -9.85 7.13 -12.94
N LEU A 434 -10.64 6.98 -13.98
CA LEU A 434 -10.89 5.69 -14.63
C LEU A 434 -10.88 5.88 -16.15
N PHE A 435 -10.45 4.85 -16.86
CA PHE A 435 -10.62 4.76 -18.30
C PHE A 435 -10.97 3.33 -18.74
N LYS A 436 -11.69 3.23 -19.85
CA LYS A 436 -11.98 1.95 -20.51
C LYS A 436 -11.12 1.85 -21.78
N LEU A 437 -10.54 0.67 -21.99
CA LEU A 437 -9.82 0.36 -23.21
C LEU A 437 -10.78 0.15 -24.38
N ALA A 438 -10.39 0.60 -25.59
CA ALA A 438 -11.21 0.47 -26.80
C ALA A 438 -11.43 -0.99 -27.22
N ASP A 439 -10.39 -1.82 -27.12
CA ASP A 439 -10.39 -3.20 -27.63
C ASP A 439 -10.79 -4.25 -26.58
N SER A 440 -11.25 -3.84 -25.40
CA SER A 440 -11.61 -4.76 -24.32
C SER A 440 -12.62 -4.18 -23.34
N ASP A 441 -13.26 -5.05 -22.56
CA ASP A 441 -14.11 -4.62 -21.45
C ASP A 441 -13.30 -4.20 -20.20
N LYS A 442 -11.98 -4.11 -20.31
CA LYS A 442 -11.10 -3.73 -19.19
C LYS A 442 -11.29 -2.25 -18.87
N ILE A 443 -11.65 -1.99 -17.61
CA ILE A 443 -11.70 -0.64 -17.04
C ILE A 443 -10.55 -0.52 -16.04
N VAL A 444 -9.65 0.42 -16.28
CA VAL A 444 -8.62 0.81 -15.32
C VAL A 444 -9.23 1.80 -14.33
N ARG A 445 -9.03 1.59 -13.03
CA ARG A 445 -9.65 2.38 -11.95
C ARG A 445 -8.62 2.72 -10.90
N ILE A 446 -8.44 4.03 -10.64
CA ILE A 446 -7.41 4.56 -9.75
C ILE A 446 -8.03 5.48 -8.67
N GLY A 447 -7.42 5.47 -7.49
CA GLY A 447 -7.78 6.35 -6.37
C GLY A 447 -9.17 6.05 -5.80
N GLN A 448 -10.04 7.05 -5.75
CA GLN A 448 -11.39 6.93 -5.19
C GLN A 448 -12.29 5.95 -5.97
N LEU A 449 -11.90 5.61 -7.19
CA LEU A 449 -12.65 4.71 -8.07
C LEU A 449 -12.05 3.29 -8.11
N LYS A 450 -10.95 3.01 -7.39
CA LYS A 450 -10.25 1.73 -7.41
C LYS A 450 -11.17 0.56 -7.08
N TYR A 451 -10.79 -0.63 -7.54
CA TYR A 451 -11.41 -1.85 -7.07
C TYR A 451 -11.11 -2.01 -5.58
N LEU A 452 -12.16 -2.12 -4.77
CA LEU A 452 -12.01 -2.38 -3.34
C LEU A 452 -11.69 -3.86 -3.12
N SER A 453 -10.85 -4.14 -2.14
CA SER A 453 -10.62 -5.49 -1.62
C SER A 453 -11.37 -5.67 -0.31
N GLU A 454 -11.54 -6.92 0.13
CA GLU A 454 -12.13 -7.20 1.44
C GLU A 454 -11.34 -6.54 2.59
N LEU A 455 -10.03 -6.33 2.41
CA LEU A 455 -9.14 -5.67 3.39
C LEU A 455 -9.03 -4.13 3.22
N ASP A 456 -9.77 -3.54 2.27
CA ASP A 456 -9.87 -2.10 2.08
C ASP A 456 -11.28 -1.76 1.60
N ASN A 457 -12.25 -1.95 2.48
CA ASN A 457 -13.67 -1.99 2.18
C ASN A 457 -14.45 -0.94 3.01
N ASN A 458 -14.02 0.32 2.91
CA ASN A 458 -14.69 1.44 3.59
C ASN A 458 -15.60 2.18 2.61
N LEU A 459 -16.88 2.33 2.95
CA LEU A 459 -17.91 2.97 2.13
C LEU A 459 -18.02 2.40 0.70
N PRO A 460 -18.08 1.06 0.52
CA PRO A 460 -18.06 0.46 -0.81
C PRO A 460 -19.21 0.92 -1.72
N ILE A 461 -20.38 1.23 -1.16
CA ILE A 461 -21.53 1.73 -1.91
C ILE A 461 -21.23 3.04 -2.65
N ILE A 462 -20.39 3.90 -2.08
CA ILE A 462 -20.02 5.18 -2.71
C ILE A 462 -19.21 4.92 -3.98
N THR A 463 -18.14 4.11 -3.86
CA THR A 463 -17.32 3.75 -5.02
C THR A 463 -18.14 3.07 -6.10
N LYS A 464 -19.03 2.12 -5.71
CA LYS A 464 -19.93 1.46 -6.65
C LYS A 464 -20.85 2.44 -7.38
N ALA A 465 -21.52 3.33 -6.62
CA ALA A 465 -22.46 4.31 -7.20
C ALA A 465 -21.75 5.29 -8.15
N MET A 466 -20.53 5.74 -7.81
CA MET A 466 -19.71 6.59 -8.67
C MET A 466 -19.36 5.87 -9.97
N VAL A 467 -18.86 4.64 -9.88
CA VAL A 467 -18.46 3.86 -11.07
C VAL A 467 -19.67 3.54 -11.95
N ASP A 468 -20.78 3.09 -11.39
CA ASP A 468 -22.01 2.83 -12.15
C ASP A 468 -22.52 4.10 -12.86
N CYS A 469 -22.42 5.26 -12.20
CA CYS A 469 -22.77 6.54 -12.80
C CYS A 469 -21.86 6.91 -13.98
N LEU A 470 -20.54 6.84 -13.78
CA LEU A 470 -19.56 7.24 -14.80
C LEU A 470 -19.50 6.27 -15.99
N THR A 471 -19.66 4.97 -15.76
CA THR A 471 -19.47 3.95 -16.81
C THR A 471 -20.76 3.50 -17.49
N LYS A 472 -21.89 3.51 -16.76
CA LYS A 472 -23.19 2.98 -17.23
C LYS A 472 -24.28 4.04 -17.32
N GLY A 473 -24.02 5.27 -16.84
CA GLY A 473 -25.02 6.34 -16.77
C GLY A 473 -26.13 6.08 -15.73
N ILE A 474 -25.96 5.12 -14.82
CA ILE A 474 -26.93 4.81 -13.77
C ILE A 474 -26.87 5.90 -12.71
N PRO A 475 -27.99 6.59 -12.40
CA PRO A 475 -28.00 7.61 -11.35
C PRO A 475 -27.51 7.06 -10.00
N VAL A 476 -26.66 7.79 -9.29
CA VAL A 476 -26.13 7.37 -7.98
C VAL A 476 -27.24 7.00 -6.98
N LYS A 477 -28.40 7.71 -7.06
CA LYS A 477 -29.58 7.44 -6.23
C LYS A 477 -30.15 6.04 -6.49
N GLU A 478 -30.15 5.60 -7.72
CA GLU A 478 -30.67 4.29 -8.12
C GLU A 478 -29.80 3.16 -7.57
N THR A 479 -28.46 3.24 -7.77
CA THR A 479 -27.52 2.27 -7.22
C THR A 479 -27.64 2.14 -5.70
N ILE A 480 -27.71 3.28 -5.00
CA ILE A 480 -27.77 3.30 -3.53
C ILE A 480 -29.12 2.78 -3.01
N ASN A 481 -30.25 3.16 -3.65
CA ASN A 481 -31.56 2.71 -3.20
C ASN A 481 -31.80 1.22 -3.45
N ASN A 482 -31.24 0.66 -4.50
CA ASN A 482 -31.38 -0.76 -4.84
C ASN A 482 -30.46 -1.69 -4.02
N CYS A 483 -29.51 -1.15 -3.25
CA CYS A 483 -28.61 -1.94 -2.42
C CYS A 483 -29.30 -2.33 -1.09
N ASN A 484 -29.38 -3.64 -0.80
CA ASN A 484 -29.95 -4.16 0.45
C ASN A 484 -28.92 -4.92 1.32
N ASP A 485 -27.64 -4.73 1.08
CA ASP A 485 -26.53 -5.29 1.87
C ASP A 485 -25.97 -4.20 2.78
N LEU A 486 -26.11 -4.38 4.11
CA LEU A 486 -25.69 -3.39 5.10
C LEU A 486 -24.17 -3.13 5.05
N LYS A 487 -23.36 -4.16 4.81
CA LYS A 487 -21.89 -4.05 4.70
C LYS A 487 -21.46 -3.00 3.67
N GLN A 488 -22.25 -2.79 2.61
CA GLN A 488 -21.93 -1.80 1.57
C GLN A 488 -21.93 -0.35 2.07
N PHE A 489 -22.61 -0.09 3.19
CA PHE A 489 -22.77 1.26 3.78
C PHE A 489 -21.81 1.53 4.95
N GLN A 490 -20.97 0.57 5.32
CA GLN A 490 -20.10 0.65 6.49
C GLN A 490 -19.06 1.77 6.41
N MET A 491 -18.84 2.46 7.54
CA MET A 491 -17.72 3.35 7.79
C MET A 491 -16.95 2.84 8.99
N ILE A 492 -15.70 2.45 8.80
CA ILE A 492 -14.83 1.97 9.88
C ILE A 492 -14.04 3.15 10.44
N CYS A 493 -14.33 3.48 11.69
CA CYS A 493 -13.78 4.63 12.38
C CYS A 493 -12.86 4.19 13.51
N LYS A 494 -11.56 4.53 13.43
CA LYS A 494 -10.55 4.21 14.44
C LYS A 494 -9.83 5.47 14.91
N ILE A 495 -9.52 5.52 16.21
CA ILE A 495 -8.68 6.56 16.82
C ILE A 495 -7.27 6.05 17.11
N THR A 496 -6.29 6.95 16.99
CA THR A 496 -4.90 6.71 17.38
C THR A 496 -4.66 7.04 18.86
N SER A 497 -3.48 6.72 19.38
CA SER A 497 -3.07 7.03 20.77
C SER A 497 -3.14 8.51 21.17
N LYS A 498 -3.23 9.44 20.19
CA LYS A 498 -3.44 10.89 20.43
C LYS A 498 -4.81 11.20 21.05
N TYR A 499 -5.76 10.27 20.92
CA TYR A 499 -7.13 10.45 21.41
C TYR A 499 -7.39 9.52 22.60
N LYS A 500 -8.09 10.05 23.59
CA LYS A 500 -8.51 9.33 24.80
C LYS A 500 -9.56 8.27 24.46
N CYS A 501 -10.64 8.67 23.81
CA CYS A 501 -11.76 7.78 23.46
C CYS A 501 -12.54 8.29 22.24
N LEU A 502 -13.36 7.42 21.68
CA LEU A 502 -14.48 7.78 20.82
C LEU A 502 -15.66 8.22 21.69
N VAL A 503 -16.51 9.12 21.18
CA VAL A 503 -17.71 9.61 21.87
C VAL A 503 -18.88 9.54 20.89
N HIS A 504 -19.93 8.82 21.24
CA HIS A 504 -21.18 8.75 20.49
C HIS A 504 -22.29 9.48 21.26
N GLY A 505 -22.66 10.65 20.77
CA GLY A 505 -23.49 11.56 21.54
C GLY A 505 -22.80 12.07 22.81
N ASP A 506 -23.32 11.67 23.97
CA ASP A 506 -22.76 12.01 25.27
C ASP A 506 -22.04 10.82 25.93
N VAL A 507 -21.99 9.66 25.25
CA VAL A 507 -21.41 8.42 25.76
C VAL A 507 -19.97 8.27 25.27
N GLN A 508 -19.03 8.11 26.21
CA GLN A 508 -17.67 7.72 25.89
C GLN A 508 -17.65 6.21 25.64
N LEU A 509 -17.08 5.81 24.51
CA LEU A 509 -16.98 4.42 24.13
C LEU A 509 -15.68 3.82 24.70
N SER A 510 -15.72 2.56 25.10
CA SER A 510 -14.54 1.76 25.45
C SER A 510 -13.72 1.42 24.20
N GLU A 511 -14.42 1.18 23.09
CA GLU A 511 -13.82 0.78 21.83
C GLU A 511 -13.07 1.92 21.14
N ARG A 512 -11.94 1.60 20.56
CA ARG A 512 -11.11 2.52 19.78
C ARG A 512 -11.36 2.41 18.27
N CYS A 513 -12.05 1.35 17.85
CA CYS A 513 -12.48 1.09 16.49
C CYS A 513 -13.95 0.70 16.49
N VAL A 514 -14.76 1.37 15.64
CA VAL A 514 -16.21 1.12 15.53
C VAL A 514 -16.67 1.14 14.08
N ARG A 515 -17.74 0.39 13.80
CA ARG A 515 -18.46 0.41 12.52
C ARG A 515 -19.68 1.29 12.62
N VAL A 516 -19.75 2.32 11.78
CA VAL A 516 -20.74 3.39 11.83
C VAL A 516 -21.59 3.41 10.56
N PHE A 517 -22.89 3.69 10.73
CA PHE A 517 -23.85 3.88 9.65
C PHE A 517 -24.64 5.17 9.85
N ALA A 518 -24.96 5.86 8.74
CA ALA A 518 -25.80 7.06 8.80
C ALA A 518 -27.22 6.72 9.26
N SER A 519 -27.79 7.53 10.14
CA SER A 519 -29.14 7.35 10.68
C SER A 519 -30.07 8.50 10.31
N LYS A 520 -31.32 8.17 9.93
CA LYS A 520 -32.39 9.15 9.73
C LYS A 520 -33.22 9.42 11.01
N LEU A 521 -32.93 8.72 12.11
CA LEU A 521 -33.63 8.93 13.37
C LEU A 521 -33.15 10.18 14.08
N ALA A 522 -34.07 11.06 14.46
CA ALA A 522 -33.76 12.33 15.10
C ALA A 522 -33.08 12.19 16.48
N GLY A 523 -33.24 11.05 17.13
CA GLY A 523 -32.64 10.76 18.45
C GLY A 523 -31.18 10.31 18.38
N ASP A 524 -30.74 9.80 17.23
CA ASP A 524 -29.37 9.32 17.06
C ASP A 524 -28.40 10.51 16.99
N LYS A 525 -27.22 10.32 17.55
CA LYS A 525 -26.16 11.34 17.65
C LYS A 525 -25.01 11.02 16.70
N GLY A 526 -24.14 12.03 16.49
CA GLY A 526 -22.93 11.86 15.69
C GLY A 526 -21.79 11.18 16.45
N LEU A 527 -20.77 10.74 15.71
CA LEU A 527 -19.53 10.23 16.27
C LEU A 527 -18.49 11.34 16.41
N TYR A 528 -17.82 11.38 17.55
CA TYR A 528 -16.78 12.34 17.90
C TYR A 528 -15.54 11.61 18.43
N LYS A 529 -14.43 12.32 18.57
CA LYS A 529 -13.18 11.84 19.16
C LYS A 529 -12.65 12.85 20.16
N LEU A 530 -12.28 12.39 21.35
CA LEU A 530 -11.75 13.23 22.42
C LEU A 530 -10.22 13.14 22.43
N HIS A 531 -9.55 14.26 22.14
CA HIS A 531 -8.09 14.33 22.19
C HIS A 531 -7.60 14.30 23.64
N ASN A 532 -6.42 13.67 23.91
CA ASN A 532 -5.85 13.56 25.27
C ASN A 532 -5.70 14.91 25.98
N ASN A 533 -5.44 15.99 25.24
CA ASN A 533 -5.18 17.33 25.75
C ASN A 533 -6.39 18.28 25.62
N LYS A 534 -7.59 17.77 25.32
CA LYS A 534 -8.81 18.57 25.16
C LYS A 534 -9.91 18.10 26.12
N THR A 535 -10.80 19.01 26.49
CA THR A 535 -11.99 18.72 27.29
C THR A 535 -13.25 18.52 26.42
N LYS A 536 -13.25 19.07 25.20
CA LYS A 536 -14.38 18.94 24.25
C LYS A 536 -13.99 18.00 23.11
N PRO A 537 -14.87 17.09 22.71
CA PRO A 537 -14.62 16.19 21.59
C PRO A 537 -14.75 16.93 20.25
N ASP A 538 -13.89 16.55 19.31
CA ASP A 538 -13.96 17.00 17.92
C ASP A 538 -14.81 16.02 17.10
N LYS A 539 -15.59 16.50 16.13
CA LYS A 539 -16.35 15.64 15.21
C LYS A 539 -15.42 14.67 14.50
N PHE A 540 -15.79 13.40 14.42
CA PHE A 540 -15.03 12.45 13.63
C PHE A 540 -15.19 12.80 12.13
N PRO A 541 -14.09 12.97 11.36
CA PRO A 541 -14.16 13.44 9.97
C PRO A 541 -15.03 12.52 9.09
N SER A 542 -15.73 13.11 8.15
CA SER A 542 -16.53 12.43 7.12
C SER A 542 -17.64 11.52 7.62
N THR A 543 -17.93 11.47 8.94
CA THR A 543 -19.06 10.73 9.48
C THR A 543 -20.35 11.56 9.48
N PRO A 544 -21.55 10.94 9.42
CA PRO A 544 -22.82 11.67 9.46
C PRO A 544 -23.04 12.40 10.79
N LEU A 545 -23.93 13.39 10.79
CA LEU A 545 -24.33 14.12 12.01
C LEU A 545 -25.15 13.25 12.95
N SER A 546 -25.84 12.25 12.41
CA SER A 546 -26.63 11.26 13.11
C SER A 546 -26.23 9.89 12.62
N CYS A 547 -25.84 8.99 13.52
CA CYS A 547 -25.36 7.66 13.16
C CYS A 547 -25.71 6.63 14.23
N PHE A 548 -25.73 5.36 13.83
CA PHE A 548 -25.75 4.22 14.72
C PHE A 548 -24.52 3.35 14.53
N ILE A 549 -24.15 2.63 15.57
CA ILE A 549 -22.98 1.75 15.61
C ILE A 549 -23.47 0.30 15.56
N VAL A 550 -22.81 -0.55 14.75
CA VAL A 550 -23.00 -2.00 14.72
C VAL A 550 -21.62 -2.64 14.63
N ASN A 551 -21.11 -3.11 15.75
CA ASN A 551 -19.81 -3.78 15.82
C ASN A 551 -19.93 -5.30 15.60
N GLU A 552 -21.14 -5.87 15.67
CA GLU A 552 -21.43 -7.28 15.38
C GLU A 552 -21.11 -7.61 13.92
N ASN A 553 -21.06 -8.89 13.60
CA ASN A 553 -20.87 -9.36 12.22
C ASN A 553 -22.03 -8.89 11.33
N VAL A 554 -21.71 -8.12 10.29
CA VAL A 554 -22.70 -7.55 9.35
C VAL A 554 -22.79 -8.29 8.02
N ASN A 555 -22.02 -9.37 7.83
CA ASN A 555 -22.08 -10.16 6.60
C ASN A 555 -23.47 -10.79 6.42
N GLY A 556 -24.10 -10.52 5.29
CA GLY A 556 -25.47 -11.00 5.00
C GLY A 556 -26.58 -10.23 5.70
N MET A 557 -26.28 -9.17 6.46
CA MET A 557 -27.32 -8.34 7.08
C MET A 557 -28.00 -7.44 6.05
N SER A 558 -29.33 -7.42 6.09
CA SER A 558 -30.13 -6.49 5.30
C SER A 558 -30.06 -5.08 5.87
N VAL A 559 -30.25 -4.11 5.00
CA VAL A 559 -30.27 -2.69 5.38
C VAL A 559 -31.48 -2.38 6.25
N PRO A 560 -31.29 -1.87 7.49
CA PRO A 560 -32.39 -1.51 8.37
C PRO A 560 -33.10 -0.22 7.92
N ASP A 561 -34.39 -0.09 8.25
CA ASP A 561 -35.22 1.07 7.89
C ASP A 561 -34.63 2.39 8.39
N LYS A 562 -33.93 2.38 9.51
CA LYS A 562 -33.31 3.59 10.08
C LYS A 562 -32.09 4.12 9.31
N LEU A 563 -31.56 3.38 8.33
CA LEU A 563 -30.40 3.85 7.53
C LEU A 563 -30.79 5.11 6.72
N ASP A 564 -30.00 6.15 6.82
CA ASP A 564 -30.12 7.37 6.01
C ASP A 564 -29.41 7.21 4.67
N ARG A 565 -30.14 6.77 3.64
CA ARG A 565 -29.61 6.65 2.28
C ARG A 565 -29.26 7.99 1.63
N GLU A 566 -29.95 9.09 2.02
CA GLU A 566 -29.72 10.42 1.45
C GLU A 566 -28.31 10.93 1.80
N PHE A 567 -27.79 10.59 2.97
CA PHE A 567 -26.39 10.89 3.33
C PHE A 567 -25.39 10.33 2.28
N TYR A 568 -25.55 9.06 1.91
CA TYR A 568 -24.68 8.40 0.93
C TYR A 568 -24.92 8.91 -0.50
N ILE A 569 -26.17 9.18 -0.86
CA ILE A 569 -26.53 9.76 -2.16
C ILE A 569 -25.87 11.12 -2.34
N ASN A 570 -25.94 11.98 -1.34
CA ASN A 570 -25.34 13.31 -1.38
C ASN A 570 -23.81 13.24 -1.46
N MET A 571 -23.19 12.37 -0.66
CA MET A 571 -21.75 12.14 -0.71
C MET A 571 -21.30 11.65 -2.11
N ALA A 572 -22.01 10.67 -2.69
CA ALA A 572 -21.68 10.16 -4.03
C ALA A 572 -21.86 11.24 -5.11
N LYS A 573 -22.96 12.02 -5.05
CA LYS A 573 -23.19 13.13 -5.97
C LYS A 573 -22.08 14.17 -5.93
N GLU A 574 -21.67 14.58 -4.73
CA GLU A 574 -20.58 15.57 -4.58
C GLU A 574 -19.26 15.04 -5.18
N ARG A 575 -18.95 13.75 -4.93
CA ARG A 575 -17.74 13.15 -5.49
C ARG A 575 -17.79 12.99 -7.01
N VAL A 576 -18.95 12.70 -7.61
CA VAL A 576 -19.09 12.60 -9.08
C VAL A 576 -18.88 13.96 -9.76
N LYS A 577 -19.34 15.07 -9.18
CA LYS A 577 -19.08 16.43 -9.68
C LYS A 577 -17.60 16.76 -9.84
N ASP A 578 -16.74 16.14 -9.00
CA ASP A 578 -15.29 16.33 -9.09
C ASP A 578 -14.69 15.77 -10.39
N PHE A 579 -15.42 14.91 -11.12
CA PHE A 579 -15.01 14.37 -12.42
C PHE A 579 -15.55 15.18 -13.61
N GLY A 580 -16.18 16.34 -13.37
CA GLY A 580 -16.65 17.24 -14.41
C GLY A 580 -18.01 16.87 -15.02
N ILE A 581 -18.82 16.09 -14.28
CA ILE A 581 -20.15 15.62 -14.71
C ILE A 581 -21.23 16.18 -13.79
#